data_80e7c85777f991740c862d0dc8ad702d
#
_entry.id   80e7c85777f991740c862d0dc8ad702d
#
_cell.length_a   1.000
_cell.length_b   1.000
_cell.length_c   1.000
_cell.angle_alpha   90.00
_cell.angle_beta   90.00
_cell.angle_gamma   90.00
#
_symmetry.space_group_name_H-M   'P 1'
#
loop_
_entity.id
_entity.type
_entity.pdbx_description
1 polymer ?
#
loop_
_entity_poly.entity_id
_entity_poly.type
_entity_poly.pdbx_seq_one_letter_code
_entity_poly.pdbx_strand_id
1 'polypeptide(L)'
;MTRVAVAGAAGKMGATVCEAVEEAEGLELTGRADPALGVELAEVLGNADVVVDFTVPDTALANVKACLEAGVHTVVGTTGFDLDAARQAAEASQANCFVAPNFAIGAVLLMEVSQTIAAHMPECEIVELHHDRKLDAPSGTAKRTQELIDAAGGNVHQPIHSVRLPGLVAHQEVIFGGVGQTLSIRHDSIDRHSFMPGVVLACRKVAELPDRFTVGLEKLL
;
A
#
# COMPACT_ATOMS: atom_id res chain seq x y z
N MET A 1 -8.79 21.67 -4.60
CA MET A 1 -8.94 20.45 -5.38
C MET A 1 -7.54 19.97 -5.69
N THR A 2 -7.17 18.78 -5.27
CA THR A 2 -5.81 18.25 -5.45
C THR A 2 -5.71 17.61 -6.84
N ARG A 3 -4.75 18.08 -7.64
CA ARG A 3 -4.49 17.59 -8.99
C ARG A 3 -3.60 16.34 -8.92
N VAL A 4 -4.10 15.24 -9.45
CA VAL A 4 -3.44 13.93 -9.37
C VAL A 4 -3.10 13.43 -10.76
N ALA A 5 -1.85 13.00 -10.95
CA ALA A 5 -1.45 12.22 -12.11
C ALA A 5 -1.10 10.78 -11.68
N VAL A 6 -1.26 9.83 -12.59
CA VAL A 6 -1.01 8.40 -12.33
C VAL A 6 0.09 7.90 -13.24
N ALA A 7 1.15 7.34 -12.66
CA ALA A 7 2.20 6.61 -13.36
C ALA A 7 1.88 5.11 -13.33
N GLY A 8 2.01 4.45 -14.48
CA GLY A 8 1.56 3.07 -14.70
C GLY A 8 0.05 3.00 -14.98
N ALA A 9 -0.52 4.05 -15.57
CA ALA A 9 -1.96 4.25 -15.76
C ALA A 9 -2.65 3.19 -16.64
N ALA A 10 -1.93 2.53 -17.55
CA ALA A 10 -2.46 1.43 -18.37
C ALA A 10 -2.42 0.07 -17.65
N GLY A 11 -1.70 -0.02 -16.53
CA GLY A 11 -1.66 -1.22 -15.69
C GLY A 11 -2.98 -1.45 -14.94
N LYS A 12 -3.19 -2.70 -14.47
CA LYS A 12 -4.44 -3.07 -13.77
C LYS A 12 -4.72 -2.23 -12.52
N MET A 13 -3.69 -1.90 -11.74
CA MET A 13 -3.84 -1.03 -10.56
C MET A 13 -3.97 0.42 -10.97
N GLY A 14 -3.09 0.90 -11.88
CA GLY A 14 -3.13 2.28 -12.34
C GLY A 14 -4.45 2.70 -12.96
N ALA A 15 -5.08 1.83 -13.76
CA ALA A 15 -6.41 2.09 -14.32
C ALA A 15 -7.48 2.24 -13.22
N THR A 16 -7.49 1.33 -12.22
CA THR A 16 -8.41 1.44 -11.07
C THR A 16 -8.15 2.72 -10.24
N VAL A 17 -6.87 3.13 -10.10
CA VAL A 17 -6.54 4.41 -9.44
C VAL A 17 -7.09 5.59 -10.22
N CYS A 18 -6.95 5.60 -11.55
CA CYS A 18 -7.53 6.66 -12.38
C CYS A 18 -9.04 6.80 -12.17
N GLU A 19 -9.78 5.68 -12.19
CA GLU A 19 -11.22 5.63 -11.93
C GLU A 19 -11.55 6.19 -10.53
N ALA A 20 -10.83 5.72 -9.50
CA ALA A 20 -11.06 6.16 -8.13
C ALA A 20 -10.76 7.65 -7.91
N VAL A 21 -9.75 8.20 -8.59
CA VAL A 21 -9.45 9.64 -8.52
C VAL A 21 -10.52 10.47 -9.21
N GLU A 22 -11.05 10.02 -10.35
CA GLU A 22 -12.12 10.68 -11.08
C GLU A 22 -13.44 10.72 -10.29
N GLU A 23 -13.72 9.67 -9.50
CA GLU A 23 -14.91 9.56 -8.65
C GLU A 23 -14.77 10.28 -7.29
N ALA A 24 -13.55 10.55 -6.84
CA ALA A 24 -13.29 11.08 -5.51
C ALA A 24 -13.53 12.60 -5.44
N GLU A 25 -14.44 13.04 -4.58
CA GLU A 25 -14.66 14.46 -4.31
C GLU A 25 -13.36 15.14 -3.82
N GLY A 26 -13.02 16.29 -4.40
CA GLY A 26 -11.85 17.09 -4.03
C GLY A 26 -10.55 16.66 -4.72
N LEU A 27 -10.55 15.61 -5.53
CA LEU A 27 -9.45 15.23 -6.41
C LEU A 27 -9.80 15.53 -7.88
N GLU A 28 -8.76 15.71 -8.70
CA GLU A 28 -8.87 15.91 -10.14
C GLU A 28 -7.78 15.09 -10.85
N LEU A 29 -8.16 14.19 -11.75
CA LEU A 29 -7.21 13.44 -12.55
C LEU A 29 -6.69 14.33 -13.71
N THR A 30 -5.41 14.71 -13.65
CA THR A 30 -4.79 15.63 -14.60
C THR A 30 -3.81 14.97 -15.57
N GLY A 31 -3.45 13.70 -15.34
CA GLY A 31 -2.54 12.99 -16.22
C GLY A 31 -2.54 11.48 -16.02
N ARG A 32 -2.31 10.77 -17.14
CA ARG A 32 -2.15 9.31 -17.20
C ARG A 32 -0.84 8.99 -17.91
N ALA A 33 0.22 8.77 -17.14
CA ALA A 33 1.54 8.43 -17.68
C ALA A 33 1.72 6.92 -17.75
N ASP A 34 2.01 6.43 -18.95
CA ASP A 34 2.32 5.02 -19.20
C ASP A 34 2.93 4.88 -20.60
N PRO A 35 4.02 4.12 -20.79
CA PRO A 35 4.59 3.85 -22.12
C PRO A 35 3.57 3.23 -23.09
N ALA A 36 2.63 2.42 -22.59
CA ALA A 36 1.58 1.83 -23.44
C ALA A 36 0.58 2.87 -23.96
N LEU A 37 0.48 4.04 -23.31
CA LEU A 37 -0.32 5.18 -23.77
C LEU A 37 0.51 6.18 -24.59
N GLY A 38 1.83 5.97 -24.70
CA GLY A 38 2.76 6.91 -25.33
C GLY A 38 2.92 8.23 -24.56
N VAL A 39 2.68 8.22 -23.25
CA VAL A 39 2.75 9.41 -22.37
C VAL A 39 3.83 9.19 -21.33
N GLU A 40 4.86 10.01 -21.37
CA GLU A 40 5.95 9.98 -20.39
C GLU A 40 5.55 10.72 -19.09
N LEU A 41 6.14 10.30 -17.96
CA LEU A 41 5.86 10.92 -16.66
C LEU A 41 6.12 12.43 -16.67
N ALA A 42 7.21 12.87 -17.31
CA ALA A 42 7.60 14.27 -17.40
C ALA A 42 6.54 15.17 -18.04
N GLU A 43 5.71 14.63 -18.92
CA GLU A 43 4.64 15.38 -19.62
C GLU A 43 3.47 15.76 -18.69
N VAL A 44 3.28 15.01 -17.61
CA VAL A 44 2.15 15.19 -16.68
C VAL A 44 2.53 15.92 -15.40
N LEU A 45 3.84 16.02 -15.06
CA LEU A 45 4.30 16.61 -13.79
C LEU A 45 3.88 18.07 -13.64
N GLY A 46 3.92 18.86 -14.70
CA GLY A 46 3.61 20.31 -14.64
C GLY A 46 2.18 20.64 -14.23
N ASN A 47 1.27 19.66 -14.29
CA ASN A 47 -0.16 19.83 -13.98
C ASN A 47 -0.59 19.04 -12.74
N ALA A 48 0.31 18.41 -12.01
CA ALA A 48 0.00 17.57 -10.87
C ALA A 48 0.53 18.18 -9.56
N ASP A 49 -0.24 18.07 -8.50
CA ASP A 49 0.18 18.30 -7.12
C ASP A 49 0.71 17.00 -6.49
N VAL A 50 0.14 15.85 -6.93
CA VAL A 50 0.48 14.50 -6.47
C VAL A 50 0.59 13.56 -7.65
N VAL A 51 1.61 12.70 -7.66
CA VAL A 51 1.71 11.54 -8.56
C VAL A 51 1.49 10.27 -7.77
N VAL A 52 0.57 9.43 -8.24
CA VAL A 52 0.38 8.05 -7.73
C VAL A 52 1.14 7.09 -8.63
N ASP A 53 2.11 6.34 -8.06
CA ASP A 53 2.93 5.39 -8.80
C ASP A 53 2.52 3.93 -8.51
N PHE A 54 2.02 3.25 -9.53
CA PHE A 54 1.81 1.80 -9.58
C PHE A 54 2.49 1.19 -10.82
N THR A 55 3.77 1.50 -10.96
CA THR A 55 4.62 0.98 -12.06
C THR A 55 5.28 -0.36 -11.68
N VAL A 56 6.55 -0.51 -12.00
CA VAL A 56 7.38 -1.68 -11.66
C VAL A 56 8.60 -1.25 -10.85
N PRO A 57 9.22 -2.17 -10.07
CA PRO A 57 10.34 -1.84 -9.18
C PRO A 57 11.49 -1.10 -9.89
N ASP A 58 11.79 -1.49 -11.14
CA ASP A 58 12.90 -0.95 -11.91
C ASP A 58 12.72 0.52 -12.31
N THR A 59 11.49 1.03 -12.35
CA THR A 59 11.18 2.42 -12.74
C THR A 59 10.75 3.29 -11.58
N ALA A 60 10.22 2.71 -10.51
CA ALA A 60 9.61 3.43 -9.38
C ALA A 60 10.56 4.47 -8.75
N LEU A 61 11.83 4.10 -8.50
CA LEU A 61 12.80 5.04 -7.92
C LEU A 61 13.09 6.24 -8.84
N ALA A 62 13.20 6.00 -10.15
CA ALA A 62 13.41 7.08 -11.12
C ALA A 62 12.20 8.03 -11.16
N ASN A 63 10.99 7.46 -11.14
CA ASN A 63 9.75 8.24 -11.09
C ASN A 63 9.65 9.09 -9.81
N VAL A 64 9.94 8.48 -8.64
CA VAL A 64 9.96 9.20 -7.36
C VAL A 64 10.92 10.40 -7.42
N LYS A 65 12.15 10.18 -7.90
CA LYS A 65 13.14 11.26 -8.02
C LYS A 65 12.67 12.38 -8.95
N ALA A 66 12.14 12.04 -10.12
CA ALA A 66 11.63 13.02 -11.08
C ALA A 66 10.49 13.87 -10.51
N CYS A 67 9.54 13.22 -9.78
CA CYS A 67 8.45 13.94 -9.10
C CYS A 67 8.99 14.89 -8.03
N LEU A 68 9.86 14.42 -7.16
CA LEU A 68 10.43 15.20 -6.06
C LEU A 68 11.29 16.39 -6.57
N GLU A 69 12.05 16.21 -7.65
CA GLU A 69 12.79 17.26 -8.33
C GLU A 69 11.87 18.34 -8.94
N ALA A 70 10.69 17.92 -9.43
CA ALA A 70 9.65 18.83 -9.92
C ALA A 70 8.82 19.48 -8.80
N GLY A 71 9.06 19.15 -7.53
CA GLY A 71 8.28 19.64 -6.39
C GLY A 71 6.89 19.01 -6.27
N VAL A 72 6.66 17.85 -6.87
CA VAL A 72 5.40 17.11 -6.88
C VAL A 72 5.44 16.00 -5.82
N HIS A 73 4.41 15.93 -4.97
CA HIS A 73 4.29 14.88 -3.96
C HIS A 73 4.10 13.51 -4.61
N THR A 74 4.59 12.44 -3.98
CA THR A 74 4.42 11.08 -4.49
C THR A 74 3.70 10.17 -3.52
N VAL A 75 2.79 9.35 -4.05
CA VAL A 75 2.12 8.24 -3.37
C VAL A 75 2.49 6.96 -4.12
N VAL A 76 3.28 6.09 -3.51
CA VAL A 76 3.90 4.94 -4.17
C VAL A 76 3.33 3.64 -3.65
N GLY A 77 2.71 2.86 -4.56
CA GLY A 77 2.24 1.50 -4.31
C GLY A 77 3.15 0.42 -4.88
N THR A 78 4.10 0.81 -5.73
CA THR A 78 5.13 -0.10 -6.22
C THR A 78 6.07 -0.50 -5.08
N THR A 79 6.38 -1.79 -4.96
CA THR A 79 7.27 -2.33 -3.93
C THR A 79 8.53 -2.93 -4.55
N GLY A 80 9.59 -3.14 -3.74
CA GLY A 80 10.82 -3.79 -4.20
C GLY A 80 11.86 -2.87 -4.84
N PHE A 81 11.69 -1.54 -4.73
CA PHE A 81 12.71 -0.57 -5.11
C PHE A 81 13.51 -0.08 -3.87
N ASP A 82 14.58 0.67 -4.10
CA ASP A 82 15.48 1.18 -3.05
C ASP A 82 14.80 2.31 -2.24
N LEU A 83 14.32 1.97 -1.03
CA LEU A 83 13.65 2.90 -0.12
C LEU A 83 14.63 3.92 0.49
N ASP A 84 15.90 3.57 0.68
CA ASP A 84 16.89 4.49 1.27
C ASP A 84 17.26 5.58 0.25
N ALA A 85 17.42 5.22 -1.02
CA ALA A 85 17.61 6.18 -2.09
C ALA A 85 16.39 7.09 -2.29
N ALA A 86 15.17 6.58 -2.12
CA ALA A 86 13.96 7.37 -2.17
C ALA A 86 13.85 8.34 -0.97
N ARG A 87 14.21 7.89 0.23
CA ARG A 87 14.29 8.73 1.44
C ARG A 87 15.25 9.88 1.24
N GLN A 88 16.48 9.62 0.77
CA GLN A 88 17.47 10.66 0.51
C GLN A 88 16.97 11.71 -0.49
N ALA A 89 16.30 11.25 -1.56
CA ALA A 89 15.70 12.14 -2.53
C ALA A 89 14.59 13.02 -1.91
N ALA A 90 13.72 12.43 -1.08
CA ALA A 90 12.66 13.16 -0.41
C ALA A 90 13.17 14.18 0.60
N GLU A 91 14.21 13.84 1.39
CA GLU A 91 14.85 14.76 2.34
C GLU A 91 15.50 15.97 1.66
N ALA A 92 15.95 15.81 0.41
CA ALA A 92 16.49 16.89 -0.41
C ALA A 92 15.42 17.74 -1.12
N SER A 93 14.14 17.34 -1.03
CA SER A 93 13.01 17.99 -1.74
C SER A 93 12.14 18.83 -0.80
N GLN A 94 11.31 19.70 -1.40
CA GLN A 94 10.20 20.36 -0.70
C GLN A 94 8.89 19.55 -0.76
N ALA A 95 8.82 18.53 -1.62
CA ALA A 95 7.71 17.64 -1.73
C ALA A 95 7.87 16.39 -0.84
N ASN A 96 6.77 15.75 -0.50
CA ASN A 96 6.74 14.55 0.33
C ASN A 96 6.63 13.30 -0.53
N CYS A 97 7.26 12.22 -0.08
CA CYS A 97 7.14 10.88 -0.64
C CYS A 97 6.47 9.95 0.38
N PHE A 98 5.33 9.41 0.02
CA PHE A 98 4.59 8.43 0.81
C PHE A 98 4.63 7.07 0.10
N VAL A 99 5.06 6.03 0.80
CA VAL A 99 5.14 4.67 0.27
C VAL A 99 4.26 3.76 1.12
N ALA A 100 3.38 2.98 0.51
CA ALA A 100 2.65 1.95 1.24
C ALA A 100 2.70 0.61 0.51
N PRO A 101 3.18 -0.45 1.17
CA PRO A 101 3.16 -1.80 0.60
C PRO A 101 1.75 -2.37 0.51
N ASN A 102 0.79 -1.78 1.22
CA ASN A 102 -0.62 -2.15 1.18
C ASN A 102 -1.51 -0.92 1.42
N PHE A 103 -2.45 -0.66 0.52
CA PHE A 103 -3.43 0.42 0.60
C PHE A 103 -4.82 -0.05 1.07
N ALA A 104 -5.03 -1.34 1.34
CA ALA A 104 -6.29 -1.83 1.89
C ALA A 104 -6.39 -1.44 3.38
N ILE A 105 -7.21 -0.44 3.70
CA ILE A 105 -7.39 0.07 5.07
C ILE A 105 -7.74 -1.08 6.02
N GLY A 106 -8.65 -1.99 5.64
CA GLY A 106 -9.03 -3.12 6.48
C GLY A 106 -7.87 -4.09 6.76
N ALA A 107 -6.93 -4.29 5.81
CA ALA A 107 -5.75 -5.12 6.04
C ALA A 107 -4.78 -4.44 7.02
N VAL A 108 -4.62 -3.12 6.93
CA VAL A 108 -3.78 -2.34 7.87
C VAL A 108 -4.39 -2.36 9.26
N LEU A 109 -5.70 -2.12 9.40
CA LEU A 109 -6.40 -2.20 10.68
C LEU A 109 -6.32 -3.61 11.29
N LEU A 110 -6.41 -4.67 10.47
CA LEU A 110 -6.21 -6.03 10.95
C LEU A 110 -4.82 -6.19 11.60
N MET A 111 -3.77 -5.68 10.97
CA MET A 111 -2.40 -5.73 11.52
C MET A 111 -2.28 -4.97 12.84
N GLU A 112 -2.79 -3.73 12.91
CA GLU A 112 -2.76 -2.88 14.11
C GLU A 112 -3.54 -3.51 15.30
N VAL A 113 -4.75 -4.00 15.01
CA VAL A 113 -5.60 -4.65 16.03
C VAL A 113 -4.98 -5.98 16.48
N SER A 114 -4.37 -6.75 15.57
CA SER A 114 -3.66 -7.99 15.94
C SER A 114 -2.51 -7.75 16.90
N GLN A 115 -1.74 -6.67 16.70
CA GLN A 115 -0.70 -6.25 17.62
C GLN A 115 -1.27 -5.93 19.01
N THR A 116 -2.38 -5.23 19.06
CA THR A 116 -3.06 -4.90 20.33
C THR A 116 -3.56 -6.15 21.07
N ILE A 117 -4.15 -7.10 20.34
CA ILE A 117 -4.67 -8.35 20.90
C ILE A 117 -3.54 -9.24 21.41
N ALA A 118 -2.43 -9.33 20.71
CA ALA A 118 -1.29 -10.18 21.05
C ALA A 118 -0.73 -9.89 22.45
N ALA A 119 -0.82 -8.65 22.94
CA ALA A 119 -0.45 -8.27 24.30
C ALA A 119 -1.31 -8.95 25.41
N HIS A 120 -2.50 -9.44 25.05
CA HIS A 120 -3.46 -10.03 25.99
C HIS A 120 -3.77 -11.50 25.67
N MET A 121 -3.67 -11.90 24.40
CA MET A 121 -3.87 -13.25 23.88
C MET A 121 -2.68 -13.60 22.99
N PRO A 122 -1.54 -14.05 23.55
CA PRO A 122 -0.31 -14.14 22.79
C PRO A 122 -0.28 -15.27 21.76
N GLU A 123 -1.00 -16.36 21.97
CA GLU A 123 -0.97 -17.53 21.09
C GLU A 123 -1.89 -17.33 19.89
N CYS A 124 -1.35 -17.41 18.68
CA CYS A 124 -2.16 -17.24 17.47
C CYS A 124 -1.62 -18.02 16.26
N GLU A 125 -2.49 -18.16 15.26
CA GLU A 125 -2.16 -18.66 13.91
C GLU A 125 -2.60 -17.65 12.86
N ILE A 126 -1.90 -17.64 11.72
CA ILE A 126 -2.23 -16.78 10.56
C ILE A 126 -2.56 -17.67 9.38
N VAL A 127 -3.70 -17.39 8.72
CA VAL A 127 -4.12 -17.99 7.46
C VAL A 127 -4.20 -16.89 6.41
N GLU A 128 -3.42 -17.00 5.33
CA GLU A 128 -3.49 -16.07 4.21
C GLU A 128 -3.93 -16.79 2.93
N LEU A 129 -4.80 -16.15 2.16
CA LEU A 129 -5.40 -16.77 0.99
C LEU A 129 -5.27 -15.81 -0.19
N HIS A 130 -4.67 -16.28 -1.29
CA HIS A 130 -4.48 -15.48 -2.49
C HIS A 130 -4.80 -16.28 -3.75
N HIS A 131 -4.85 -15.56 -4.88
CA HIS A 131 -5.01 -16.17 -6.18
C HIS A 131 -3.87 -17.16 -6.48
N ASP A 132 -4.16 -18.16 -7.30
CA ASP A 132 -3.27 -19.26 -7.67
C ASP A 132 -1.95 -18.86 -8.33
N ARG A 133 -1.90 -17.65 -8.94
CA ARG A 133 -0.70 -17.11 -9.59
C ARG A 133 0.25 -16.35 -8.66
N LYS A 134 -0.05 -16.22 -7.37
CA LYS A 134 0.86 -15.60 -6.39
C LYS A 134 1.99 -16.57 -6.06
N LEU A 135 3.23 -16.17 -6.35
CA LEU A 135 4.41 -17.04 -6.23
C LEU A 135 4.95 -17.11 -4.81
N ASP A 136 4.99 -15.98 -4.11
CA ASP A 136 5.48 -15.92 -2.74
C ASP A 136 4.47 -16.52 -1.74
N ALA A 137 4.97 -17.29 -0.80
CA ALA A 137 4.25 -17.85 0.33
C ALA A 137 5.21 -17.94 1.55
N PRO A 138 4.82 -17.43 2.72
CA PRO A 138 3.65 -16.58 2.99
C PRO A 138 3.75 -15.20 2.31
N SER A 139 2.61 -14.51 2.20
CA SER A 139 2.52 -13.16 1.64
C SER A 139 3.32 -12.15 2.47
N GLY A 140 3.75 -11.05 1.85
CA GLY A 140 4.42 -9.96 2.56
C GLY A 140 3.58 -9.37 3.70
N THR A 141 2.26 -9.24 3.52
CA THR A 141 1.32 -8.78 4.55
C THR A 141 1.28 -9.76 5.74
N ALA A 142 1.24 -11.06 5.49
CA ALA A 142 1.22 -12.06 6.56
C ALA A 142 2.53 -12.08 7.36
N LYS A 143 3.68 -11.97 6.69
CA LYS A 143 4.99 -11.83 7.35
C LYS A 143 5.04 -10.56 8.22
N ARG A 144 4.56 -9.44 7.68
CA ARG A 144 4.51 -8.18 8.44
C ARG A 144 3.57 -8.28 9.65
N THR A 145 2.43 -8.95 9.51
CA THR A 145 1.51 -9.22 10.63
C THR A 145 2.20 -10.03 11.72
N GLN A 146 2.93 -11.08 11.35
CA GLN A 146 3.73 -11.87 12.29
C GLN A 146 4.74 -11.00 13.02
N GLU A 147 5.55 -10.20 12.30
CA GLU A 147 6.55 -9.31 12.92
C GLU A 147 5.94 -8.37 13.97
N LEU A 148 4.76 -7.81 13.68
CA LEU A 148 4.05 -6.91 14.60
C LEU A 148 3.52 -7.65 15.83
N ILE A 149 2.99 -8.86 15.66
CA ILE A 149 2.52 -9.71 16.74
C ILE A 149 3.72 -10.12 17.63
N ASP A 150 4.81 -10.59 17.04
CA ASP A 150 6.02 -10.99 17.75
C ASP A 150 6.62 -9.81 18.55
N ALA A 151 6.65 -8.61 17.93
CA ALA A 151 7.11 -7.38 18.60
C ALA A 151 6.24 -6.96 19.79
N ALA A 152 4.95 -7.33 19.79
CA ALA A 152 4.02 -7.11 20.88
C ALA A 152 4.06 -8.20 21.99
N GLY A 153 4.94 -9.19 21.85
CA GLY A 153 5.09 -10.30 22.79
C GLY A 153 4.17 -11.48 22.49
N GLY A 154 3.55 -11.51 21.31
CA GLY A 154 2.78 -12.65 20.84
C GLY A 154 3.66 -13.77 20.30
N ASN A 155 3.04 -14.90 20.01
CA ASN A 155 3.66 -16.12 19.48
C ASN A 155 2.82 -16.66 18.34
N VAL A 156 3.27 -16.41 17.10
CA VAL A 156 2.62 -16.95 15.91
C VAL A 156 3.08 -18.38 15.68
N HIS A 157 2.18 -19.34 15.81
CA HIS A 157 2.44 -20.74 15.53
C HIS A 157 2.81 -20.95 14.06
N GLN A 158 3.83 -21.72 13.82
CA GLN A 158 4.35 -21.97 12.47
C GLN A 158 3.90 -23.33 11.93
N PRO A 159 3.73 -23.45 10.62
CA PRO A 159 3.92 -22.40 9.59
C PRO A 159 2.71 -21.47 9.47
N ILE A 160 2.88 -20.23 8.95
CA ILE A 160 1.76 -19.43 8.43
C ILE A 160 1.08 -20.23 7.31
N HIS A 161 -0.22 -20.39 7.38
CA HIS A 161 -0.99 -21.18 6.40
C HIS A 161 -1.25 -20.33 5.14
N SER A 162 -0.77 -20.84 4.00
CA SER A 162 -0.91 -20.15 2.72
C SER A 162 -1.81 -20.92 1.78
N VAL A 163 -2.94 -20.36 1.42
CA VAL A 163 -3.90 -20.93 0.46
C VAL A 163 -3.75 -20.24 -0.89
N ARG A 164 -3.73 -21.01 -1.98
CA ARG A 164 -3.64 -20.54 -3.36
C ARG A 164 -4.74 -21.18 -4.19
N LEU A 165 -5.78 -20.38 -4.55
CA LEU A 165 -6.93 -20.88 -5.33
C LEU A 165 -7.39 -19.83 -6.35
N PRO A 166 -7.88 -20.26 -7.53
CA PRO A 166 -8.61 -19.38 -8.46
C PRO A 166 -9.81 -18.72 -7.77
N GLY A 167 -10.08 -17.47 -8.09
CA GLY A 167 -11.20 -16.71 -7.53
C GLY A 167 -10.88 -15.94 -6.26
N LEU A 168 -9.77 -16.24 -5.58
CA LEU A 168 -9.28 -15.43 -4.48
C LEU A 168 -8.52 -14.18 -5.00
N VAL A 169 -8.51 -13.12 -4.20
CA VAL A 169 -7.71 -11.90 -4.45
C VAL A 169 -6.62 -11.79 -3.39
N ALA A 170 -6.94 -11.29 -2.20
CA ALA A 170 -6.03 -11.19 -1.08
C ALA A 170 -6.83 -11.20 0.23
N HIS A 171 -6.62 -12.21 1.05
CA HIS A 171 -7.36 -12.39 2.29
C HIS A 171 -6.39 -12.77 3.40
N GLN A 172 -6.70 -12.37 4.63
CA GLN A 172 -5.95 -12.79 5.80
C GLN A 172 -6.86 -12.94 7.00
N GLU A 173 -6.64 -14.01 7.77
CA GLU A 173 -7.27 -14.24 9.06
C GLU A 173 -6.19 -14.48 10.11
N VAL A 174 -6.34 -13.86 11.26
CA VAL A 174 -5.54 -14.10 12.46
C VAL A 174 -6.46 -14.69 13.52
N ILE A 175 -6.13 -15.87 14.02
CA ILE A 175 -6.90 -16.62 15.00
C ILE A 175 -6.10 -16.66 16.30
N PHE A 176 -6.55 -15.93 17.31
CA PHE A 176 -5.97 -15.94 18.65
C PHE A 176 -6.66 -17.01 19.50
N GLY A 177 -5.88 -17.77 20.26
CA GLY A 177 -6.34 -18.84 21.14
C GLY A 177 -6.09 -18.57 22.61
N GLY A 178 -6.99 -19.02 23.45
CA GLY A 178 -6.87 -18.98 24.92
C GLY A 178 -7.72 -20.07 25.55
N VAL A 179 -7.57 -20.29 26.87
CA VAL A 179 -8.33 -21.33 27.58
C VAL A 179 -9.84 -21.07 27.44
N GLY A 180 -10.51 -21.99 26.76
CA GLY A 180 -11.97 -21.96 26.56
C GLY A 180 -12.48 -20.91 25.57
N GLN A 181 -11.60 -20.23 24.80
CA GLN A 181 -11.99 -19.19 23.86
C GLN A 181 -11.05 -19.05 22.66
N THR A 182 -11.58 -18.53 21.58
CA THR A 182 -10.82 -18.05 20.43
C THR A 182 -11.34 -16.67 20.03
N LEU A 183 -10.47 -15.85 19.40
CA LEU A 183 -10.84 -14.60 18.78
C LEU A 183 -10.26 -14.58 17.36
N SER A 184 -11.10 -14.42 16.34
CA SER A 184 -10.66 -14.29 14.95
C SER A 184 -10.87 -12.89 14.42
N ILE A 185 -9.89 -12.40 13.67
CA ILE A 185 -10.00 -11.18 12.88
C ILE A 185 -9.71 -11.56 11.44
N ARG A 186 -10.59 -11.14 10.54
CA ARG A 186 -10.45 -11.44 9.11
C ARG A 186 -10.66 -10.21 8.26
N HIS A 187 -9.83 -10.08 7.23
CA HIS A 187 -9.97 -9.10 6.16
C HIS A 187 -9.98 -9.83 4.81
N ASP A 188 -10.92 -9.45 3.96
CA ASP A 188 -11.09 -9.97 2.61
C ASP A 188 -11.06 -8.82 1.58
N SER A 189 -10.02 -8.78 0.74
CA SER A 189 -10.03 -7.99 -0.49
C SER A 189 -10.71 -8.81 -1.58
N ILE A 190 -11.90 -8.37 -1.99
CA ILE A 190 -12.73 -9.09 -2.97
C ILE A 190 -12.31 -8.71 -4.39
N ASP A 191 -11.93 -7.44 -4.58
CA ASP A 191 -11.40 -6.91 -5.83
C ASP A 191 -10.39 -5.78 -5.57
N ARG A 192 -9.84 -5.16 -6.65
CA ARG A 192 -8.82 -4.10 -6.53
C ARG A 192 -9.34 -2.78 -5.98
N HIS A 193 -10.65 -2.53 -6.04
CA HIS A 193 -11.23 -1.31 -5.47
C HIS A 193 -11.06 -1.25 -3.95
N SER A 194 -10.83 -2.39 -3.29
CA SER A 194 -10.52 -2.46 -1.85
C SER A 194 -9.28 -1.63 -1.44
N PHE A 195 -8.36 -1.35 -2.37
CA PHE A 195 -7.17 -0.52 -2.12
C PHE A 195 -7.44 0.98 -2.34
N MET A 196 -8.48 1.33 -3.09
CA MET A 196 -8.70 2.71 -3.54
C MET A 196 -9.01 3.69 -2.42
N PRO A 197 -9.78 3.36 -1.37
CA PRO A 197 -9.97 4.26 -0.24
C PRO A 197 -8.65 4.70 0.42
N GLY A 198 -7.67 3.80 0.53
CA GLY A 198 -6.35 4.13 1.05
C GLY A 198 -5.52 4.99 0.09
N VAL A 199 -5.60 4.75 -1.21
CA VAL A 199 -4.93 5.59 -2.22
C VAL A 199 -5.50 7.01 -2.21
N VAL A 200 -6.83 7.16 -2.22
CA VAL A 200 -7.51 8.46 -2.14
C VAL A 200 -7.16 9.20 -0.85
N LEU A 201 -7.12 8.48 0.28
CA LEU A 201 -6.68 9.03 1.57
C LEU A 201 -5.24 9.56 1.49
N ALA A 202 -4.33 8.79 0.89
CA ALA A 202 -2.94 9.18 0.73
C ALA A 202 -2.80 10.42 -0.18
N CYS A 203 -3.53 10.47 -1.29
CA CYS A 203 -3.54 11.65 -2.17
C CYS A 203 -3.98 12.94 -1.44
N ARG A 204 -4.93 12.82 -0.52
CA ARG A 204 -5.44 13.96 0.26
C ARG A 204 -4.46 14.43 1.34
N LYS A 205 -3.72 13.49 1.95
CA LYS A 205 -2.92 13.74 3.16
C LYS A 205 -1.41 13.86 2.90
N VAL A 206 -0.89 13.41 1.77
CA VAL A 206 0.57 13.36 1.54
C VAL A 206 1.24 14.73 1.69
N ALA A 207 0.61 15.81 1.26
CA ALA A 207 1.15 17.17 1.37
C ALA A 207 1.25 17.65 2.83
N GLU A 208 0.43 17.11 3.73
CA GLU A 208 0.33 17.50 5.15
C GLU A 208 1.23 16.67 6.07
N LEU A 209 1.89 15.63 5.54
CA LEU A 209 2.78 14.79 6.33
C LEU A 209 3.96 15.59 6.89
N PRO A 210 4.30 15.41 8.18
CA PRO A 210 5.38 16.14 8.83
C PRO A 210 6.76 15.74 8.29
N ASP A 211 6.91 14.47 7.90
CA ASP A 211 8.14 13.90 7.39
C ASP A 211 8.15 13.88 5.85
N ARG A 212 9.28 14.19 5.25
CA ARG A 212 9.45 14.18 3.79
C ARG A 212 9.34 12.77 3.20
N PHE A 213 9.63 11.75 4.00
CA PHE A 213 9.53 10.36 3.60
C PHE A 213 8.77 9.55 4.66
N THR A 214 7.64 9.00 4.28
CA THR A 214 6.77 8.22 5.18
C THR A 214 6.46 6.87 4.56
N VAL A 215 6.54 5.80 5.36
CA VAL A 215 6.21 4.44 4.94
C VAL A 215 5.11 3.88 5.84
N GLY A 216 4.08 3.31 5.20
CA GLY A 216 2.98 2.61 5.87
C GLY A 216 1.69 3.43 5.95
N LEU A 217 0.58 2.80 5.53
CA LEU A 217 -0.73 3.46 5.49
C LEU A 217 -1.25 3.80 6.91
N GLU A 218 -0.80 3.07 7.94
CA GLU A 218 -1.12 3.32 9.35
C GLU A 218 -0.76 4.73 9.81
N LYS A 219 0.20 5.37 9.14
CA LYS A 219 0.61 6.76 9.43
C LYS A 219 -0.42 7.81 8.98
N LEU A 220 -1.40 7.39 8.20
CA LEU A 220 -2.48 8.25 7.70
C LEU A 220 -3.84 7.98 8.39
N LEU A 221 -3.96 6.88 9.12
CA LEU A 221 -5.18 6.50 9.82
C LEU A 221 -5.22 7.17 11.20
#